data_575dab863ecb55f2f0e6b91e34ca575a
#
_entry.id   575dab863ecb55f2f0e6b91e34ca575a
#
_cell.length_a   1.000
_cell.length_b   1.000
_cell.length_c   1.000
_cell.angle_alpha   90.00
_cell.angle_beta   90.00
_cell.angle_gamma   90.00
#
_symmetry.space_group_name_H-M   'P 1'
#
loop_
_entity.id
_entity.type
_entity.pdbx_description
1 polymer ?
#
loop_
_entity_poly.entity_id
_entity_poly.type
_entity_poly.pdbx_seq_one_letter_code
_entity_poly.pdbx_strand_id
1 'polypeptide(L)'
;MRKGIVLLALATMISGASLASEPPASADTTFNRFRVGGYGEIVAQFKDYGINRFNGTDYGNTRINRKEIAIPRFVLAMDFKFSKKWILGAEIEFESGGTGVAYELENTENGEYETEIEKGGEVAIEQFHITRLITPALNVRAGHMIVPVGLTNTHHEPINFFATSRPEGETTMLPCTWHATGLELFGQFGSGYSQFDYEAMVVAGLNANGFGRNNWVKGGKQGLFEKDNFTSPAYVGRLNYTGVPGLRLGASLYYCHNAGANCDKLITYDDIGKIHVTIFSFDAQYQDRYVTARANFVQGNMTHANEVGKRNRLLFV
;
A
#
# COMPACT_ATOMS: atom_id res chain seq x y z
N MET A 1 35.61 8.41 6.39
CA MET A 1 35.38 8.45 4.91
C MET A 1 34.13 7.63 4.64
N ARG A 2 33.01 8.27 4.35
CA ARG A 2 31.75 7.60 4.00
C ARG A 2 31.91 6.98 2.62
N LYS A 3 31.92 5.66 2.54
CA LYS A 3 31.84 4.95 1.25
C LYS A 3 30.39 4.97 0.82
N GLY A 4 30.11 5.66 -0.28
CA GLY A 4 28.77 5.74 -0.86
C GLY A 4 28.27 4.35 -1.26
N ILE A 5 27.04 4.10 -0.91
CA ILE A 5 26.28 2.90 -1.36
C ILE A 5 25.87 3.19 -2.80
N VAL A 6 26.40 2.41 -3.75
CA VAL A 6 25.88 2.40 -5.13
C VAL A 6 24.81 1.31 -5.16
N LEU A 7 23.57 1.74 -5.22
CA LEU A 7 22.41 0.85 -5.44
C LEU A 7 22.14 0.83 -6.94
N LEU A 8 22.20 -0.35 -7.54
CA LEU A 8 21.78 -0.56 -8.91
C LEU A 8 20.45 -1.29 -8.87
N ALA A 9 19.35 -0.57 -9.07
CA ALA A 9 18.05 -1.17 -9.33
C ALA A 9 17.87 -1.31 -10.85
N LEU A 10 17.77 -2.53 -11.33
CA LEU A 10 17.43 -2.81 -12.72
C LEU A 10 15.95 -3.20 -12.76
N ALA A 11 15.09 -2.25 -13.10
CA ALA A 11 13.69 -2.52 -13.38
C ALA A 11 13.55 -2.84 -14.87
N THR A 12 13.25 -4.09 -15.19
CA THR A 12 12.88 -4.47 -16.57
C THR A 12 11.38 -4.25 -16.72
N MET A 13 11.04 -3.22 -17.48
CA MET A 13 9.63 -2.95 -17.84
C MET A 13 9.23 -3.79 -19.04
N ILE A 14 8.18 -4.58 -18.87
CA ILE A 14 7.29 -4.90 -19.97
C ILE A 14 6.28 -3.74 -19.97
N SER A 15 6.36 -2.88 -20.97
CA SER A 15 5.57 -1.66 -21.08
C SER A 15 4.07 -1.96 -21.19
N GLY A 16 3.45 -2.13 -20.03
CA GLY A 16 2.02 -2.00 -19.85
C GLY A 16 1.76 -0.65 -19.20
N ALA A 17 0.95 0.19 -19.80
CA ALA A 17 0.57 1.47 -19.26
C ALA A 17 0.07 1.31 -17.82
N SER A 18 0.60 2.14 -16.92
CA SER A 18 0.16 2.17 -15.53
C SER A 18 -1.37 2.32 -15.44
N LEU A 19 -2.00 1.55 -14.61
CA LEU A 19 -3.45 1.62 -14.34
C LEU A 19 -3.84 2.88 -13.56
N ALA A 20 -2.89 3.68 -13.16
CA ALA A 20 -3.11 4.96 -12.50
C ALA A 20 -3.42 6.03 -13.54
N SER A 21 -4.64 6.53 -13.55
CA SER A 21 -5.21 7.60 -14.39
C SER A 21 -5.19 7.31 -15.88
N GLU A 22 -6.31 6.80 -16.41
CA GLU A 22 -6.52 6.81 -17.87
C GLU A 22 -6.44 8.26 -18.40
N PRO A 23 -5.63 8.50 -19.46
CA PRO A 23 -5.73 9.75 -20.17
C PRO A 23 -7.14 9.87 -20.76
N PRO A 24 -7.65 11.10 -20.99
CA PRO A 24 -8.97 11.30 -21.57
C PRO A 24 -9.08 10.47 -22.85
N ALA A 25 -10.18 9.75 -22.99
CA ALA A 25 -10.44 8.82 -24.06
C ALA A 25 -10.16 9.48 -25.44
N SER A 26 -8.97 9.26 -25.97
CA SER A 26 -8.75 9.43 -27.39
C SER A 26 -9.67 8.43 -28.07
N ALA A 27 -10.30 8.82 -29.15
CA ALA A 27 -11.23 8.00 -29.92
C ALA A 27 -10.49 6.77 -30.47
N ASP A 28 -10.34 5.76 -29.62
CA ASP A 28 -9.82 4.45 -29.97
C ASP A 28 -10.90 3.75 -30.79
N THR A 29 -10.69 3.65 -32.09
CA THR A 29 -11.62 3.01 -33.03
C THR A 29 -11.67 1.49 -32.86
N THR A 30 -10.72 0.91 -32.13
CA THR A 30 -10.66 -0.52 -31.81
C THR A 30 -11.03 -0.77 -30.36
N PHE A 31 -12.20 -1.37 -30.10
CA PHE A 31 -12.62 -1.81 -28.79
C PHE A 31 -11.84 -3.07 -28.37
N ASN A 32 -10.72 -2.86 -27.70
CA ASN A 32 -9.97 -3.97 -27.11
C ASN A 32 -10.60 -4.35 -25.76
N ARG A 33 -11.14 -5.59 -25.70
CA ARG A 33 -11.83 -6.10 -24.50
C ARG A 33 -10.91 -6.55 -23.40
N PHE A 34 -9.70 -6.95 -23.73
CA PHE A 34 -8.78 -7.54 -22.79
C PHE A 34 -7.45 -6.80 -22.82
N ARG A 35 -6.97 -6.42 -21.65
CA ARG A 35 -5.66 -5.84 -21.43
C ARG A 35 -4.95 -6.62 -20.35
N VAL A 36 -3.70 -7.00 -20.60
CA VAL A 36 -2.79 -7.60 -19.64
C VAL A 36 -1.59 -6.69 -19.51
N GLY A 37 -1.18 -6.44 -18.32
CA GLY A 37 0.02 -5.69 -17.96
C GLY A 37 0.66 -6.30 -16.72
N GLY A 38 1.69 -5.68 -16.25
CA GLY A 38 2.36 -6.08 -15.03
C GLY A 38 3.78 -5.57 -14.97
N TYR A 39 4.45 -5.86 -13.87
CA TYR A 39 5.84 -5.49 -13.64
C TYR A 39 6.52 -6.53 -12.74
N GLY A 40 7.84 -6.47 -12.68
CA GLY A 40 8.64 -7.25 -11.75
C GLY A 40 9.80 -6.42 -11.22
N GLU A 41 10.30 -6.79 -10.06
CA GLU A 41 11.38 -6.09 -9.38
C GLU A 41 12.53 -7.06 -9.10
N ILE A 42 13.74 -6.68 -9.50
CA ILE A 42 14.98 -7.35 -9.12
C ILE A 42 15.82 -6.35 -8.34
N VAL A 43 16.18 -6.69 -7.11
CA VAL A 43 16.91 -5.80 -6.20
C VAL A 43 18.24 -6.42 -5.82
N ALA A 44 19.32 -5.65 -5.98
CA ALA A 44 20.61 -5.96 -5.40
C ALA A 44 20.90 -4.99 -4.25
N GLN A 45 21.19 -5.51 -3.07
CA GLN A 45 21.40 -4.72 -1.86
C GLN A 45 22.77 -5.02 -1.23
N PHE A 46 23.39 -3.96 -0.72
CA PHE A 46 24.57 -4.04 0.14
C PHE A 46 24.15 -3.52 1.51
N LYS A 47 24.00 -4.41 2.47
CA LYS A 47 23.54 -4.07 3.82
C LYS A 47 24.74 -3.84 4.74
N ASP A 48 24.80 -2.67 5.34
CA ASP A 48 25.70 -2.30 6.42
C ASP A 48 24.84 -1.92 7.64
N TYR A 49 24.88 -2.79 8.65
CA TYR A 49 24.00 -2.69 9.82
C TYR A 49 24.57 -1.76 10.90
N GLY A 50 25.14 -0.66 10.63
CA GLY A 50 25.66 0.33 11.56
C GLY A 50 24.98 0.44 12.93
N ILE A 51 24.97 1.59 13.53
CA ILE A 51 24.40 1.84 14.86
C ILE A 51 22.87 1.76 14.82
N ASN A 52 22.29 1.01 15.75
CA ASN A 52 20.84 0.95 15.92
C ASN A 52 20.32 2.32 16.40
N ARG A 53 19.43 2.93 15.61
CA ARG A 53 18.91 4.27 15.87
C ARG A 53 17.98 4.36 17.10
N PHE A 54 17.49 3.24 17.62
CA PHE A 54 16.57 3.22 18.76
C PHE A 54 17.28 3.05 20.10
N ASN A 55 18.36 2.30 20.14
CA ASN A 55 19.08 2.01 21.38
C ASN A 55 20.55 2.47 21.40
N GLY A 56 21.04 3.03 20.28
CA GLY A 56 22.38 3.59 20.18
C GLY A 56 23.51 2.56 20.17
N THR A 57 23.23 1.26 20.15
CA THR A 57 24.22 0.20 20.04
C THR A 57 24.41 -0.26 18.61
N ASP A 58 25.54 -0.89 18.30
CA ASP A 58 25.74 -1.53 17.00
C ASP A 58 24.70 -2.63 16.83
N TYR A 59 23.90 -2.50 15.77
CA TYR A 59 22.87 -3.47 15.44
C TYR A 59 23.45 -4.73 14.80
N GLY A 60 24.58 -4.59 14.15
CA GLY A 60 25.27 -5.66 13.51
C GLY A 60 26.77 -5.44 13.52
N ASN A 61 27.50 -6.42 13.09
CA ASN A 61 28.94 -6.35 12.90
C ASN A 61 29.31 -6.76 11.47
N THR A 62 30.57 -6.64 11.12
CA THR A 62 31.06 -6.96 9.76
C THR A 62 30.76 -8.40 9.32
N ARG A 63 30.44 -9.31 10.23
CA ARG A 63 30.10 -10.72 9.91
C ARG A 63 28.67 -10.88 9.44
N ILE A 64 27.76 -9.98 9.84
CA ILE A 64 26.35 -10.02 9.44
C ILE A 64 26.02 -9.03 8.32
N ASN A 65 26.95 -8.12 7.99
CA ASN A 65 26.82 -7.31 6.81
C ASN A 65 26.83 -8.21 5.57
N ARG A 66 25.87 -8.02 4.68
CA ARG A 66 25.69 -8.93 3.54
C ARG A 66 25.41 -8.20 2.24
N LYS A 67 25.67 -8.94 1.18
CA LYS A 67 25.27 -8.57 -0.17
C LYS A 67 24.19 -9.53 -0.59
N GLU A 68 23.05 -9.00 -0.97
CA GLU A 68 21.87 -9.79 -1.29
C GLU A 68 21.35 -9.42 -2.67
N ILE A 69 20.78 -10.41 -3.35
CA ILE A 69 19.99 -10.22 -4.56
C ILE A 69 18.65 -10.90 -4.33
N ALA A 70 17.57 -10.23 -4.70
CA ALA A 70 16.22 -10.74 -4.51
C ALA A 70 15.32 -10.37 -5.68
N ILE A 71 14.25 -11.14 -5.85
CA ILE A 71 13.08 -10.80 -6.67
C ILE A 71 11.92 -10.60 -5.72
N PRO A 72 11.77 -9.38 -5.14
CA PRO A 72 10.76 -9.13 -4.11
C PRO A 72 9.35 -9.36 -4.61
N ARG A 73 9.06 -9.01 -5.87
CA ARG A 73 7.71 -9.13 -6.43
C ARG A 73 7.68 -9.31 -7.94
N PHE A 74 6.63 -9.98 -8.37
CA PHE A 74 6.13 -10.00 -9.73
C PHE A 74 4.63 -9.75 -9.68
N VAL A 75 4.14 -8.78 -10.44
CA VAL A 75 2.74 -8.37 -10.45
C VAL A 75 2.14 -8.58 -11.83
N LEU A 76 0.96 -9.16 -11.87
CA LEU A 76 0.17 -9.37 -13.06
C LEU A 76 -1.14 -8.57 -12.94
N ALA A 77 -1.34 -7.61 -13.82
CA ALA A 77 -2.54 -6.80 -13.91
C ALA A 77 -3.38 -7.17 -15.13
N MET A 78 -4.70 -7.25 -14.96
CA MET A 78 -5.63 -7.63 -16.00
C MET A 78 -6.87 -6.74 -15.97
N ASP A 79 -7.30 -6.27 -17.14
CA ASP A 79 -8.59 -5.64 -17.31
C ASP A 79 -9.42 -6.41 -18.33
N PHE A 80 -10.71 -6.55 -18.03
CA PHE A 80 -11.69 -7.06 -18.98
C PHE A 80 -12.86 -6.08 -19.15
N LYS A 81 -13.08 -5.60 -20.36
CA LYS A 81 -14.18 -4.69 -20.70
C LYS A 81 -15.39 -5.48 -21.18
N PHE A 82 -16.40 -5.64 -20.32
CA PHE A 82 -17.70 -6.18 -20.72
C PHE A 82 -18.37 -5.29 -21.78
N SER A 83 -18.18 -3.96 -21.64
CA SER A 83 -18.62 -2.93 -22.57
C SER A 83 -17.72 -1.70 -22.46
N LYS A 84 -17.94 -0.65 -23.26
CA LYS A 84 -17.23 0.63 -23.13
C LYS A 84 -17.41 1.30 -21.76
N LYS A 85 -18.37 0.86 -20.96
CA LYS A 85 -18.73 1.45 -19.67
C LYS A 85 -18.55 0.52 -18.47
N TRP A 86 -18.37 -0.79 -18.68
CA TRP A 86 -18.19 -1.77 -17.61
C TRP A 86 -16.84 -2.46 -17.76
N ILE A 87 -16.01 -2.36 -16.72
CA ILE A 87 -14.63 -2.85 -16.69
C ILE A 87 -14.45 -3.67 -15.42
N LEU A 88 -13.96 -4.88 -15.56
CA LEU A 88 -13.40 -5.67 -14.47
C LEU A 88 -11.90 -5.41 -14.44
N GLY A 89 -11.36 -5.04 -13.29
CA GLY A 89 -9.92 -4.92 -13.04
C GLY A 89 -9.49 -5.96 -12.00
N ALA A 90 -8.32 -6.54 -12.19
CA ALA A 90 -7.68 -7.45 -11.23
C ALA A 90 -6.17 -7.26 -11.25
N GLU A 91 -5.56 -7.33 -10.07
CA GLU A 91 -4.12 -7.27 -9.89
C GLU A 91 -3.69 -8.34 -8.88
N ILE A 92 -2.73 -9.18 -9.29
CA ILE A 92 -2.22 -10.30 -8.51
C ILE A 92 -0.73 -10.08 -8.30
N GLU A 93 -0.31 -9.99 -7.05
CA GLU A 93 1.08 -9.90 -6.65
C GLU A 93 1.62 -11.27 -6.22
N PHE A 94 2.80 -11.61 -6.71
CA PHE A 94 3.60 -12.75 -6.29
C PHE A 94 4.81 -12.19 -5.54
N GLU A 95 4.80 -12.23 -4.22
CA GLU A 95 5.94 -11.83 -3.40
C GLU A 95 6.95 -12.97 -3.28
N SER A 96 8.25 -12.64 -3.36
CA SER A 96 9.37 -13.56 -3.14
C SER A 96 9.21 -14.94 -3.80
N GLY A 97 8.73 -14.94 -5.05
CA GLY A 97 8.51 -16.18 -5.81
C GLY A 97 7.17 -16.88 -5.60
N GLY A 98 6.25 -16.25 -4.85
CA GLY A 98 4.93 -16.82 -4.57
C GLY A 98 4.91 -17.75 -3.36
N THR A 99 3.91 -18.61 -3.28
CA THR A 99 3.77 -19.54 -2.15
C THR A 99 4.79 -20.66 -2.24
N GLY A 100 5.78 -20.65 -1.37
CA GLY A 100 6.76 -21.68 -1.22
C GLY A 100 6.86 -22.12 0.24
N VAL A 101 7.28 -23.35 0.42
CA VAL A 101 7.67 -23.89 1.73
C VAL A 101 9.10 -24.35 1.58
N ALA A 102 9.99 -23.74 2.32
CA ALA A 102 11.37 -24.18 2.44
C ALA A 102 11.56 -24.89 3.78
N TYR A 103 12.36 -25.94 3.77
CA TYR A 103 12.87 -26.53 5.00
C TYR A 103 14.22 -25.89 5.29
N GLU A 104 14.31 -25.19 6.40
CA GLU A 104 15.58 -24.68 6.90
C GLU A 104 16.10 -25.60 8.00
N LEU A 105 17.38 -25.91 7.91
CA LEU A 105 18.07 -26.67 8.96
C LEU A 105 18.74 -25.65 9.87
N GLU A 106 18.13 -25.39 11.01
CA GLU A 106 18.74 -24.56 12.05
C GLU A 106 19.65 -25.39 12.96
N ASN A 107 20.83 -24.87 13.21
CA ASN A 107 21.74 -25.41 14.21
C ASN A 107 21.49 -24.66 15.51
N THR A 108 20.72 -25.27 16.41
CA THR A 108 20.43 -24.69 17.71
C THR A 108 21.67 -24.62 18.61
N GLU A 109 21.63 -23.81 19.67
CA GLU A 109 22.76 -23.56 20.58
C GLU A 109 23.38 -24.81 21.18
N ASN A 110 22.70 -25.94 21.19
CA ASN A 110 23.15 -27.21 21.74
C ASN A 110 23.68 -28.21 20.69
N GLY A 111 23.81 -27.80 19.42
CA GLY A 111 24.28 -28.68 18.35
C GLY A 111 23.22 -29.67 17.86
N GLU A 112 21.98 -29.52 18.28
CA GLU A 112 20.84 -30.23 17.70
C GLU A 112 20.38 -29.52 16.44
N TYR A 113 20.04 -30.31 15.41
CA TYR A 113 19.50 -29.78 14.16
C TYR A 113 17.98 -29.81 14.24
N GLU A 114 17.36 -28.66 14.16
CA GLU A 114 15.91 -28.56 14.00
C GLU A 114 15.58 -28.22 12.54
N THR A 115 14.53 -28.86 12.05
CA THR A 115 14.01 -28.54 10.73
C THR A 115 12.81 -27.63 10.89
N GLU A 116 12.99 -26.36 10.54
CA GLU A 116 11.91 -25.41 10.52
C GLU A 116 11.27 -25.30 9.14
N ILE A 117 9.99 -25.00 9.10
CA ILE A 117 9.26 -24.74 7.88
C ILE A 117 9.20 -23.23 7.70
N GLU A 118 10.05 -22.69 6.83
CA GLU A 118 9.91 -21.30 6.43
C GLU A 118 8.81 -21.14 5.38
N LYS A 119 7.93 -20.19 5.64
CA LYS A 119 7.01 -19.71 4.61
C LYS A 119 7.85 -18.96 3.56
N GLY A 120 7.79 -19.41 2.31
CA GLY A 120 8.37 -18.69 1.17
C GLY A 120 7.69 -17.35 0.92
N GLY A 121 7.31 -17.05 -0.29
CA GLY A 121 6.59 -15.83 -0.62
C GLY A 121 5.09 -15.89 -0.33
N GLU A 122 4.37 -14.93 -0.87
CA GLU A 122 2.93 -14.80 -0.81
C GLU A 122 2.36 -14.61 -2.22
N VAL A 123 1.14 -15.10 -2.46
CA VAL A 123 0.33 -14.70 -3.61
C VAL A 123 -0.89 -13.99 -3.06
N ALA A 124 -1.01 -12.71 -3.40
CA ALA A 124 -2.09 -11.86 -2.94
C ALA A 124 -2.83 -11.22 -4.12
N ILE A 125 -4.13 -11.08 -4.00
CA ILE A 125 -4.90 -10.21 -4.88
C ILE A 125 -4.83 -8.81 -4.30
N GLU A 126 -4.10 -7.90 -4.95
CA GLU A 126 -4.02 -6.52 -4.50
C GLU A 126 -5.25 -5.72 -4.88
N GLN A 127 -5.81 -5.99 -6.07
CA GLN A 127 -7.03 -5.35 -6.55
C GLN A 127 -7.93 -6.37 -7.23
N PHE A 128 -9.23 -6.26 -6.99
CA PHE A 128 -10.27 -6.99 -7.70
C PHE A 128 -11.57 -6.19 -7.64
N HIS A 129 -11.94 -5.55 -8.73
CA HIS A 129 -13.06 -4.61 -8.73
C HIS A 129 -13.80 -4.57 -10.07
N ILE A 130 -15.05 -4.12 -10.00
CA ILE A 130 -15.84 -3.78 -11.17
C ILE A 130 -16.09 -2.27 -11.19
N THR A 131 -15.84 -1.66 -12.34
CA THR A 131 -15.99 -0.22 -12.56
C THR A 131 -17.12 0.05 -13.56
N ARG A 132 -17.97 1.03 -13.22
CA ARG A 132 -18.97 1.60 -14.10
C ARG A 132 -18.60 3.04 -14.46
N LEU A 133 -18.26 3.27 -15.70
CA LEU A 133 -18.04 4.61 -16.25
C LEU A 133 -19.39 5.25 -16.60
N ILE A 134 -19.69 6.40 -16.00
CA ILE A 134 -20.96 7.12 -16.19
C ILE A 134 -20.70 8.42 -16.96
N THR A 135 -19.90 9.32 -16.36
CA THR A 135 -19.43 10.58 -16.97
C THR A 135 -17.97 10.80 -16.58
N PRO A 136 -17.23 11.71 -17.22
CA PRO A 136 -15.88 12.06 -16.76
C PRO A 136 -15.84 12.53 -15.31
N ALA A 137 -16.89 13.21 -14.86
CA ALA A 137 -16.96 13.74 -13.50
C ALA A 137 -17.52 12.76 -12.46
N LEU A 138 -18.11 11.64 -12.87
CA LEU A 138 -18.73 10.67 -11.95
C LEU A 138 -18.61 9.26 -12.50
N ASN A 139 -17.90 8.42 -11.80
CA ASN A 139 -17.78 6.99 -12.03
C ASN A 139 -17.93 6.25 -10.71
N VAL A 140 -18.26 4.98 -10.78
CA VAL A 140 -18.45 4.12 -9.59
C VAL A 140 -17.58 2.89 -9.75
N ARG A 141 -16.92 2.48 -8.66
CA ARG A 141 -16.15 1.24 -8.56
C ARG A 141 -16.56 0.48 -7.31
N ALA A 142 -16.63 -0.83 -7.40
CA ALA A 142 -16.96 -1.72 -6.28
C ALA A 142 -16.01 -2.91 -6.28
N GLY A 143 -15.52 -3.29 -5.11
CA GLY A 143 -14.61 -4.43 -4.92
C GLY A 143 -13.48 -4.13 -3.97
N HIS A 144 -12.34 -4.76 -4.19
CA HIS A 144 -11.11 -4.58 -3.43
C HIS A 144 -10.19 -3.61 -4.20
N MET A 145 -9.84 -2.51 -3.56
CA MET A 145 -9.22 -1.35 -4.23
C MET A 145 -8.18 -0.70 -3.33
N ILE A 146 -7.25 0.03 -3.93
CA ILE A 146 -6.27 0.83 -3.19
C ILE A 146 -6.97 1.95 -2.42
N VAL A 147 -6.62 2.12 -1.16
CA VAL A 147 -7.08 3.23 -0.32
C VAL A 147 -6.26 4.48 -0.64
N PRO A 148 -6.86 5.58 -1.15
CA PRO A 148 -6.13 6.70 -1.70
C PRO A 148 -5.60 7.67 -0.63
N VAL A 149 -4.78 7.16 0.30
CA VAL A 149 -4.12 7.94 1.36
C VAL A 149 -2.61 7.84 1.20
N GLY A 150 -1.94 8.99 1.21
CA GLY A 150 -0.50 9.08 0.98
C GLY A 150 -0.10 9.13 -0.51
N LEU A 151 1.09 9.62 -0.78
CA LEU A 151 1.61 9.75 -2.14
C LEU A 151 2.02 8.40 -2.73
N THR A 152 2.81 7.64 -1.97
CA THR A 152 3.39 6.39 -2.45
C THR A 152 2.40 5.23 -2.39
N ASN A 153 1.43 5.29 -1.48
CA ASN A 153 0.38 4.26 -1.45
C ASN A 153 -0.54 4.35 -2.67
N THR A 154 -0.86 5.55 -3.12
CA THR A 154 -1.67 5.77 -4.34
C THR A 154 -0.90 5.45 -5.63
N HIS A 155 0.42 5.40 -5.58
CA HIS A 155 1.32 5.08 -6.68
C HIS A 155 2.31 4.01 -6.20
N HIS A 156 1.78 2.85 -5.84
CA HIS A 156 2.48 1.82 -5.06
C HIS A 156 3.50 1.00 -5.84
N GLU A 157 3.52 1.13 -7.15
CA GLU A 157 4.49 0.43 -7.98
C GLU A 157 5.92 0.98 -7.75
N PRO A 158 6.95 0.13 -7.69
CA PRO A 158 8.33 0.52 -7.39
C PRO A 158 8.91 1.57 -8.34
N ILE A 159 8.43 1.62 -9.59
CA ILE A 159 8.84 2.64 -10.58
C ILE A 159 8.50 4.06 -10.12
N ASN A 160 7.48 4.21 -9.28
CA ASN A 160 7.04 5.48 -8.75
C ASN A 160 7.78 5.89 -7.48
N PHE A 161 8.65 5.04 -6.93
CA PHE A 161 9.43 5.40 -5.76
C PHE A 161 10.52 6.41 -6.13
N PHE A 162 10.82 7.33 -5.22
CA PHE A 162 11.92 8.27 -5.39
C PHE A 162 13.28 7.61 -5.15
N ALA A 163 13.29 6.60 -4.30
CA ALA A 163 14.45 5.77 -3.98
C ALA A 163 14.17 4.32 -4.41
N THR A 164 15.10 3.42 -4.11
CA THR A 164 14.98 1.98 -4.39
C THR A 164 13.97 1.25 -3.51
N SER A 165 13.48 1.93 -2.48
CA SER A 165 12.48 1.41 -1.57
C SER A 165 11.43 2.46 -1.28
N ARG A 166 10.26 2.01 -0.81
CA ARG A 166 9.16 2.88 -0.38
C ARG A 166 9.62 3.80 0.75
N PRO A 167 9.18 5.08 0.78
CA PRO A 167 9.55 6.01 1.84
C PRO A 167 9.14 5.50 3.21
N GLU A 168 10.06 5.51 4.16
CA GLU A 168 9.86 4.98 5.51
C GLU A 168 8.69 5.66 6.25
N GLY A 169 8.50 6.96 6.04
CA GLY A 169 7.41 7.71 6.67
C GLY A 169 6.04 7.13 6.35
N GLU A 170 5.77 6.79 5.08
CA GLU A 170 4.51 6.16 4.70
C GLU A 170 4.42 4.71 5.21
N THR A 171 5.46 3.91 5.08
CA THR A 171 5.45 2.52 5.54
C THR A 171 5.33 2.38 7.05
N THR A 172 5.67 3.42 7.80
CA THR A 172 5.48 3.46 9.26
C THR A 172 4.07 3.89 9.63
N MET A 173 3.50 4.87 8.92
CA MET A 173 2.22 5.48 9.25
C MET A 173 1.02 4.81 8.60
N LEU A 174 1.21 4.14 7.44
CA LEU A 174 0.14 3.53 6.67
C LEU A 174 0.34 2.01 6.55
N PRO A 175 -0.75 1.23 6.43
CA PRO A 175 -0.68 -0.22 6.16
C PRO A 175 -0.36 -0.49 4.68
N CYS A 176 0.77 -0.01 4.19
CA CYS A 176 1.19 -0.12 2.79
C CYS A 176 1.56 -1.56 2.36
N THR A 177 1.17 -2.10 1.16
CA THR A 177 0.22 -1.45 0.27
C THR A 177 -1.16 -1.48 0.91
N TRP A 178 -1.83 -0.35 1.00
CA TRP A 178 -3.12 -0.27 1.67
C TRP A 178 -4.25 -0.37 0.66
N HIS A 179 -4.93 -1.47 0.68
CA HIS A 179 -6.12 -1.76 -0.09
C HIS A 179 -7.24 -2.24 0.84
N ALA A 180 -8.49 -2.04 0.45
CA ALA A 180 -9.66 -2.43 1.22
C ALA A 180 -10.87 -2.70 0.31
N THR A 181 -11.81 -3.49 0.81
CA THR A 181 -13.04 -3.84 0.08
C THR A 181 -14.15 -2.81 0.36
N GLY A 182 -14.81 -2.34 -0.70
CA GLY A 182 -15.90 -1.38 -0.56
C GLY A 182 -16.42 -0.80 -1.86
N LEU A 183 -16.89 0.44 -1.77
CA LEU A 183 -17.42 1.24 -2.88
C LEU A 183 -16.64 2.53 -3.02
N GLU A 184 -16.45 2.95 -4.25
CA GLU A 184 -15.75 4.18 -4.61
C GLU A 184 -16.56 4.98 -5.62
N LEU A 185 -16.59 6.30 -5.41
CA LEU A 185 -16.98 7.31 -6.39
C LEU A 185 -15.73 8.07 -6.80
N PHE A 186 -15.48 8.23 -8.07
CA PHE A 186 -14.32 8.95 -8.57
C PHE A 186 -14.62 9.69 -9.87
N GLY A 187 -13.81 10.69 -10.17
CA GLY A 187 -13.96 11.46 -11.39
C GLY A 187 -13.04 12.65 -11.48
N GLN A 188 -13.19 13.39 -12.56
CA GLN A 188 -12.43 14.60 -12.86
C GLN A 188 -13.38 15.75 -13.14
N PHE A 189 -13.04 16.94 -12.69
CA PHE A 189 -13.83 18.15 -12.93
C PHE A 189 -12.94 19.37 -13.08
N GLY A 190 -13.53 20.43 -13.64
CA GLY A 190 -12.81 21.66 -13.94
C GLY A 190 -12.20 21.67 -15.33
N SER A 191 -11.44 22.72 -15.62
CA SER A 191 -10.78 22.92 -16.93
C SER A 191 -9.61 23.91 -16.80
N GLY A 192 -8.67 23.86 -17.75
CA GLY A 192 -7.51 24.73 -17.77
C GLY A 192 -6.70 24.63 -16.48
N TYR A 193 -6.43 25.77 -15.83
CA TYR A 193 -5.70 25.80 -14.56
C TYR A 193 -6.53 25.40 -13.33
N SER A 194 -7.82 25.16 -13.47
CA SER A 194 -8.72 24.73 -12.39
C SER A 194 -9.17 23.28 -12.60
N GLN A 195 -8.22 22.37 -12.81
CA GLN A 195 -8.49 20.96 -13.05
C GLN A 195 -8.20 20.14 -11.78
N PHE A 196 -9.16 19.28 -11.44
CA PHE A 196 -9.13 18.43 -10.26
C PHE A 196 -9.55 17.02 -10.59
N ASP A 197 -9.01 16.04 -9.87
CA ASP A 197 -9.55 14.69 -9.77
C ASP A 197 -9.88 14.36 -8.29
N TYR A 198 -10.85 13.49 -8.08
CA TYR A 198 -11.27 13.10 -6.74
C TYR A 198 -11.60 11.61 -6.66
N GLU A 199 -11.44 11.09 -5.45
CA GLU A 199 -11.82 9.74 -5.04
C GLU A 199 -12.53 9.85 -3.69
N ALA A 200 -13.68 9.18 -3.54
CA ALA A 200 -14.44 9.11 -2.30
C ALA A 200 -14.90 7.67 -2.07
N MET A 201 -14.51 7.07 -0.95
CA MET A 201 -14.74 5.65 -0.70
C MET A 201 -15.47 5.41 0.62
N VAL A 202 -16.25 4.33 0.64
CA VAL A 202 -16.72 3.66 1.85
C VAL A 202 -16.21 2.23 1.81
N VAL A 203 -15.33 1.90 2.74
CA VAL A 203 -14.59 0.62 2.74
C VAL A 203 -14.65 -0.06 4.09
N ALA A 204 -14.27 -1.33 4.15
CA ALA A 204 -14.04 -2.02 5.41
C ALA A 204 -13.03 -1.24 6.26
N GLY A 205 -13.42 -0.93 7.50
CA GLY A 205 -12.58 -0.17 8.42
C GLY A 205 -11.43 -1.00 8.97
N LEU A 206 -10.43 -0.34 9.54
CA LEU A 206 -9.32 -1.01 10.21
C LEU A 206 -9.81 -1.84 11.41
N ASN A 207 -9.10 -2.92 11.71
CA ASN A 207 -9.33 -3.82 12.84
C ASN A 207 -8.33 -3.51 13.96
N ALA A 208 -8.82 -3.15 15.15
CA ALA A 208 -7.96 -2.73 16.25
C ALA A 208 -7.11 -3.86 16.84
N ASN A 209 -7.43 -5.14 16.61
CA ASN A 209 -6.60 -6.26 17.05
C ASN A 209 -5.19 -6.24 16.44
N GLY A 210 -5.05 -5.67 15.23
CA GLY A 210 -3.75 -5.50 14.58
C GLY A 210 -3.00 -4.22 14.97
N PHE A 211 -3.53 -3.38 15.88
CA PHE A 211 -2.85 -2.16 16.30
C PHE A 211 -1.77 -2.46 17.34
N GLY A 212 -0.65 -1.80 17.25
CA GLY A 212 0.45 -2.04 18.16
C GLY A 212 1.27 -0.78 18.44
N ARG A 213 2.00 -0.79 19.56
CA ARG A 213 2.87 0.33 19.94
C ARG A 213 3.96 0.58 18.89
N ASN A 214 4.48 -0.50 18.29
CA ASN A 214 5.56 -0.42 17.31
C ASN A 214 5.05 -0.27 15.88
N ASN A 215 3.82 -0.73 15.62
CA ASN A 215 3.25 -0.83 14.28
C ASN A 215 2.11 0.16 14.03
N TRP A 216 1.74 0.98 15.02
CA TRP A 216 0.62 1.91 14.93
C TRP A 216 -0.64 1.16 14.44
N VAL A 217 -1.26 1.58 13.34
CA VAL A 217 -2.44 0.92 12.75
C VAL A 217 -2.08 -0.10 11.65
N LYS A 218 -0.80 -0.30 11.38
CA LYS A 218 -0.31 -1.05 10.21
C LYS A 218 -0.84 -2.49 10.13
N GLY A 219 -0.88 -3.20 11.25
CA GLY A 219 -1.41 -4.56 11.31
C GLY A 219 -2.94 -4.64 11.32
N GLY A 220 -3.64 -3.51 11.32
CA GLY A 220 -5.10 -3.46 11.32
C GLY A 220 -5.75 -3.50 9.94
N LYS A 221 -4.97 -3.58 8.87
CA LYS A 221 -5.49 -3.78 7.51
C LYS A 221 -6.26 -5.10 7.47
N GLN A 222 -7.50 -5.05 6.98
CA GLN A 222 -8.26 -6.23 6.59
C GLN A 222 -7.96 -6.53 5.11
N GLY A 223 -8.40 -7.65 4.59
CA GLY A 223 -8.24 -7.95 3.18
C GLY A 223 -7.53 -9.25 2.88
N LEU A 224 -7.80 -10.27 3.69
CA LEU A 224 -7.44 -11.66 3.36
C LEU A 224 -8.49 -12.34 2.48
N PHE A 225 -9.45 -11.60 1.94
CA PHE A 225 -10.56 -12.03 1.07
C PHE A 225 -11.52 -13.06 1.66
N GLU A 226 -11.25 -13.60 2.83
CA GLU A 226 -12.20 -14.48 3.50
C GLU A 226 -13.40 -13.70 4.00
N LYS A 227 -13.15 -12.69 4.84
CA LYS A 227 -14.17 -11.83 5.43
C LYS A 227 -13.53 -10.51 5.87
N ASP A 228 -13.99 -9.43 5.30
CA ASP A 228 -13.75 -8.11 5.86
C ASP A 228 -14.91 -7.75 6.80
N ASN A 229 -14.60 -7.45 8.06
CA ASN A 229 -15.61 -6.98 9.00
C ASN A 229 -15.99 -5.55 8.66
N PHE A 230 -17.26 -5.34 8.31
CA PHE A 230 -17.82 -4.06 7.89
C PHE A 230 -18.74 -3.42 8.97
N THR A 231 -18.62 -3.85 10.22
CA THR A 231 -19.44 -3.35 11.34
C THR A 231 -19.22 -1.85 11.57
N SER A 232 -17.97 -1.40 11.42
CA SER A 232 -17.63 0.02 11.43
C SER A 232 -16.87 0.36 10.16
N PRO A 233 -17.56 0.77 9.09
CA PRO A 233 -16.91 1.15 7.84
C PRO A 233 -16.00 2.37 8.04
N ALA A 234 -15.05 2.51 7.13
CA ALA A 234 -14.24 3.71 7.01
C ALA A 234 -14.67 4.54 5.81
N TYR A 235 -14.53 5.84 5.97
CA TYR A 235 -14.77 6.83 4.93
C TYR A 235 -13.44 7.41 4.50
N VAL A 236 -13.21 7.44 3.19
CA VAL A 236 -11.97 7.94 2.61
C VAL A 236 -12.29 8.97 1.56
N GLY A 237 -11.52 10.04 1.54
CA GLY A 237 -11.61 11.07 0.51
C GLY A 237 -10.23 11.50 0.06
N ARG A 238 -10.05 11.69 -1.24
CA ARG A 238 -8.88 12.30 -1.84
C ARG A 238 -9.29 13.33 -2.88
N LEU A 239 -8.57 14.43 -2.90
CA LEU A 239 -8.67 15.48 -3.93
C LEU A 239 -7.28 15.80 -4.42
N ASN A 240 -7.11 15.78 -5.73
CA ASN A 240 -5.88 16.20 -6.38
C ASN A 240 -6.13 17.41 -7.27
N TYR A 241 -5.23 18.38 -7.20
CA TYR A 241 -5.14 19.48 -8.15
C TYR A 241 -4.10 19.13 -9.22
N THR A 242 -4.51 19.27 -10.48
CA THR A 242 -3.69 18.90 -11.66
C THR A 242 -3.68 20.00 -12.72
N GLY A 243 -4.12 21.21 -12.40
CA GLY A 243 -4.29 22.31 -13.34
C GLY A 243 -3.00 22.91 -13.91
N VAL A 244 -1.85 22.71 -13.26
CA VAL A 244 -0.54 23.19 -13.76
C VAL A 244 0.24 22.00 -14.32
N PRO A 245 0.71 22.05 -15.58
CA PRO A 245 1.53 20.98 -16.14
C PRO A 245 2.74 20.66 -15.26
N GLY A 246 2.93 19.37 -14.98
CA GLY A 246 4.02 18.87 -14.13
C GLY A 246 3.77 19.00 -12.63
N LEU A 247 2.76 19.74 -12.16
CA LEU A 247 2.42 19.88 -10.76
C LEU A 247 1.17 19.06 -10.39
N ARG A 248 1.28 18.24 -9.36
CA ARG A 248 0.15 17.59 -8.69
C ARG A 248 0.21 17.91 -7.19
N LEU A 249 -0.88 18.40 -6.64
CA LEU A 249 -1.07 18.60 -5.20
C LEU A 249 -2.21 17.71 -4.75
N GLY A 250 -1.96 16.87 -3.75
CA GLY A 250 -2.92 15.92 -3.20
C GLY A 250 -3.25 16.21 -1.76
N ALA A 251 -4.51 16.01 -1.39
CA ALA A 251 -4.97 15.99 -0.01
C ALA A 251 -5.88 14.78 0.19
N SER A 252 -5.66 14.01 1.26
CA SER A 252 -6.51 12.86 1.58
C SER A 252 -6.85 12.77 3.06
N LEU A 253 -8.00 12.13 3.33
CA LEU A 253 -8.51 11.88 4.65
C LEU A 253 -9.04 10.44 4.72
N TYR A 254 -8.68 9.72 5.77
CA TYR A 254 -9.28 8.46 6.18
C TYR A 254 -9.91 8.64 7.56
N TYR A 255 -11.13 8.15 7.75
CA TYR A 255 -11.83 8.16 9.02
C TYR A 255 -12.54 6.82 9.27
N CYS A 256 -12.17 6.12 10.34
CA CYS A 256 -12.86 4.95 10.87
C CYS A 256 -13.46 5.29 12.22
N HIS A 257 -14.80 5.14 12.34
CA HIS A 257 -15.52 5.53 13.55
C HIS A 257 -15.24 4.65 14.76
N ASN A 258 -15.06 3.34 14.56
CA ASN A 258 -14.77 2.42 15.65
C ASN A 258 -14.01 1.17 15.15
N ALA A 259 -12.70 1.24 15.15
CA ALA A 259 -11.87 0.10 14.76
C ALA A 259 -12.01 -1.10 15.73
N GLY A 260 -12.43 -0.87 16.96
CA GLY A 260 -12.73 -1.92 17.94
C GLY A 260 -13.94 -2.77 17.57
N ALA A 261 -14.93 -2.19 16.88
CA ALA A 261 -16.11 -2.93 16.42
C ALA A 261 -15.83 -3.88 15.26
N ASN A 262 -14.68 -3.74 14.60
CA ASN A 262 -14.24 -4.62 13.51
C ASN A 262 -13.39 -5.80 14.01
N CYS A 263 -13.23 -5.97 15.32
CA CYS A 263 -12.41 -7.02 15.90
C CYS A 263 -13.10 -8.38 15.88
N ASP A 264 -12.34 -9.44 15.59
CA ASP A 264 -12.81 -10.81 15.47
C ASP A 264 -12.69 -11.59 16.79
N LYS A 265 -13.28 -11.12 17.86
CA LYS A 265 -13.53 -11.86 19.10
C LYS A 265 -12.34 -12.21 20.00
N LEU A 266 -11.09 -12.06 19.60
CA LEU A 266 -9.94 -12.38 20.46
C LEU A 266 -9.79 -11.35 21.59
N ILE A 267 -9.93 -10.07 21.27
CA ILE A 267 -9.94 -8.98 22.24
C ILE A 267 -11.11 -8.06 21.91
N THR A 268 -11.91 -7.74 22.94
CA THR A 268 -12.95 -6.73 22.84
C THR A 268 -12.46 -5.42 23.44
N TYR A 269 -13.04 -4.33 22.99
CA TYR A 269 -12.69 -2.97 23.44
C TYR A 269 -13.91 -2.21 23.97
N ASP A 270 -15.01 -2.93 24.24
CA ASP A 270 -16.30 -2.33 24.63
C ASP A 270 -16.21 -1.50 25.92
N ASP A 271 -15.33 -1.88 26.82
CA ASP A 271 -15.12 -1.23 28.11
C ASP A 271 -14.30 0.07 28.03
N ILE A 272 -13.56 0.30 26.94
CA ILE A 272 -12.77 1.54 26.76
C ILE A 272 -13.43 2.53 25.80
N GLY A 273 -14.58 2.16 25.20
CA GLY A 273 -15.30 2.99 24.26
C GLY A 273 -14.83 2.87 22.81
N LYS A 274 -15.21 3.81 21.97
CA LYS A 274 -14.97 3.76 20.54
C LYS A 274 -13.52 4.12 20.19
N ILE A 275 -12.88 3.29 19.38
CA ILE A 275 -11.53 3.53 18.86
C ILE A 275 -11.66 4.24 17.51
N HIS A 276 -11.63 5.57 17.55
CA HIS A 276 -11.60 6.38 16.35
C HIS A 276 -10.21 6.41 15.76
N VAL A 277 -10.11 6.23 14.45
CA VAL A 277 -8.87 6.41 13.70
C VAL A 277 -9.09 7.45 12.63
N THR A 278 -8.25 8.48 12.63
CA THR A 278 -8.25 9.54 11.61
C THR A 278 -6.83 9.66 11.07
N ILE A 279 -6.69 9.57 9.75
CA ILE A 279 -5.39 9.76 9.08
C ILE A 279 -5.62 10.77 7.96
N PHE A 280 -4.78 11.79 7.89
CA PHE A 280 -4.79 12.72 6.78
C PHE A 280 -3.39 12.87 6.19
N SER A 281 -3.34 13.10 4.90
CA SER A 281 -2.09 13.39 4.21
C SER A 281 -2.22 14.57 3.26
N PHE A 282 -1.10 15.25 3.09
CA PHE A 282 -0.90 16.25 2.05
C PHE A 282 0.33 15.85 1.26
N ASP A 283 0.22 15.85 -0.05
CA ASP A 283 1.33 15.50 -0.91
C ASP A 283 1.46 16.48 -2.08
N ALA A 284 2.68 16.61 -2.55
CA ALA A 284 3.01 17.41 -3.72
C ALA A 284 4.02 16.66 -4.58
N GLN A 285 3.78 16.70 -5.87
CA GLN A 285 4.71 16.19 -6.87
C GLN A 285 4.87 17.26 -7.96
N TYR A 286 6.13 17.55 -8.27
CA TYR A 286 6.48 18.40 -9.41
C TYR A 286 7.48 17.66 -10.29
N GLN A 287 7.25 17.66 -11.57
CA GLN A 287 8.16 17.08 -12.56
C GLN A 287 8.19 17.91 -13.82
N ASP A 288 9.39 18.34 -14.17
CA ASP A 288 9.66 18.91 -15.46
C ASP A 288 10.86 18.22 -16.15
N ARG A 289 11.41 18.83 -17.18
CA ARG A 289 12.56 18.28 -17.92
C ARG A 289 13.83 18.18 -17.06
N TYR A 290 13.97 19.01 -16.03
CA TYR A 290 15.21 19.18 -15.28
C TYR A 290 15.10 18.74 -13.83
N VAL A 291 13.91 18.83 -13.24
CA VAL A 291 13.69 18.64 -11.81
C VAL A 291 12.51 17.70 -11.58
N THR A 292 12.71 16.73 -10.70
CA THR A 292 11.63 15.96 -10.08
C THR A 292 11.69 16.20 -8.57
N ALA A 293 10.62 16.73 -8.00
CA ALA A 293 10.49 16.98 -6.57
C ALA A 293 9.22 16.33 -6.02
N ARG A 294 9.31 15.75 -4.84
CA ARG A 294 8.17 15.14 -4.13
C ARG A 294 8.21 15.53 -2.67
N ALA A 295 7.05 15.80 -2.11
CA ALA A 295 6.85 16.05 -0.68
C ALA A 295 5.61 15.29 -0.23
N ASN A 296 5.65 14.75 0.98
CA ASN A 296 4.53 14.07 1.58
C ASN A 296 4.51 14.34 3.10
N PHE A 297 3.32 14.63 3.60
CA PHE A 297 3.05 14.80 5.02
C PHE A 297 1.88 13.89 5.39
N VAL A 298 2.07 13.06 6.41
CA VAL A 298 1.04 12.15 6.92
C VAL A 298 0.93 12.33 8.43
N GLN A 299 -0.29 12.48 8.91
CA GLN A 299 -0.57 12.52 10.35
C GLN A 299 -1.75 11.59 10.67
N GLY A 300 -1.58 10.80 11.73
CA GLY A 300 -2.60 9.90 12.25
C GLY A 300 -2.95 10.23 13.71
N ASN A 301 -4.22 10.09 14.03
CA ASN A 301 -4.74 10.22 15.39
C ASN A 301 -5.60 9.00 15.72
N MET A 302 -5.47 8.49 16.94
CA MET A 302 -6.26 7.37 17.45
C MET A 302 -6.69 7.66 18.89
N THR A 303 -7.98 7.47 19.19
CA THR A 303 -8.45 7.51 20.57
C THR A 303 -8.05 6.24 21.32
N HIS A 304 -7.89 6.34 22.64
CA HIS A 304 -7.55 5.22 23.53
C HIS A 304 -6.24 4.46 23.15
N ALA A 305 -5.29 5.15 22.53
CA ALA A 305 -4.06 4.55 22.02
C ALA A 305 -3.25 3.78 23.08
N ASN A 306 -3.20 4.28 24.31
CA ASN A 306 -2.48 3.64 25.42
C ASN A 306 -3.14 2.33 25.86
N GLU A 307 -4.46 2.31 25.96
CA GLU A 307 -5.26 1.16 26.36
C GLU A 307 -5.19 0.06 25.29
N VAL A 308 -5.36 0.43 24.03
CA VAL A 308 -5.21 -0.48 22.89
C VAL A 308 -3.83 -1.08 22.83
N GLY A 309 -2.78 -0.26 22.96
CA GLY A 309 -1.38 -0.74 22.96
C GLY A 309 -1.02 -1.64 24.13
N LYS A 310 -1.66 -1.50 25.29
CA LYS A 310 -1.49 -2.41 26.43
C LYS A 310 -2.16 -3.76 26.18
N ARG A 311 -3.37 -3.79 25.65
CA ARG A 311 -4.13 -5.03 25.40
C ARG A 311 -3.48 -5.85 24.31
N ASN A 312 -3.05 -5.23 23.24
CA ASN A 312 -2.46 -5.94 22.12
C ASN A 312 -1.09 -6.55 22.43
N ARG A 313 -0.42 -6.13 23.49
CA ARG A 313 0.80 -6.81 23.96
C ARG A 313 0.53 -8.25 24.41
N LEU A 314 -0.67 -8.57 24.85
CA LEU A 314 -1.04 -9.92 25.30
C LEU A 314 -1.29 -10.88 24.12
N LEU A 315 -1.40 -10.39 22.89
CA LEU A 315 -1.60 -11.21 21.68
C LEU A 315 -0.27 -11.74 21.10
N PHE A 316 0.86 -11.19 21.54
CA PHE A 316 2.18 -11.49 20.97
C PHE A 316 3.14 -12.08 22.04
N VAL A 317 2.62 -12.78 23.04
CA VAL A 317 3.40 -13.54 24.03
C VAL A 317 3.24 -15.03 23.77
#